data_1db7d296c37bebbfa48a7bc35f364b11
#
_entry.id   1db7d296c37bebbfa48a7bc35f364b11
#
_cell.length_a   1.000
_cell.length_b   1.000
_cell.length_c   1.000
_cell.angle_alpha   90.00
_cell.angle_beta   90.00
_cell.angle_gamma   90.00
#
_symmetry.space_group_name_H-M   'P 1'
#
loop_
_entity.id
_entity.type
_entity.pdbx_description
1 polymer ?
#
loop_
_entity_poly.entity_id
_entity_poly.type
_entity_poly.pdbx_seq_one_letter_code
_entity_poly.pdbx_strand_id
1 'polypeptide(L)'
;MWPQSFDKRLQSWQSLRHRCADLHIQQTLSQINAWWFHTPWSAYYLHWDDIESWPDPWQLLSDNIYCPLARGLGILYTIAMLDRLDLQDACMIEHLSDNLVLVSGEKYILNWDPDQIVNISLDISNACLLYTSPSPRDGL
;
A
#
# COMPACT_ATOMS: atom_id res chain seq x y z
N MET A 1 -7.98 15.88 1.91
CA MET A 1 -6.69 16.55 2.11
C MET A 1 -5.82 15.77 3.08
N TRP A 2 -4.53 15.73 2.83
CA TRP A 2 -3.57 14.99 3.68
C TRP A 2 -3.34 15.76 5.00
N PRO A 3 -3.52 15.11 6.17
CA PRO A 3 -3.39 15.81 7.45
C PRO A 3 -1.96 16.27 7.74
N GLN A 4 -1.83 17.44 8.36
CA GLN A 4 -0.53 18.06 8.61
C GLN A 4 0.17 17.53 9.86
N SER A 5 -0.58 17.10 10.89
CA SER A 5 0.03 16.58 12.10
C SER A 5 0.05 15.07 12.10
N PHE A 6 1.05 14.50 12.76
CA PHE A 6 1.19 13.05 12.90
C PHE A 6 -0.05 12.44 13.58
N ASP A 7 -0.54 13.07 14.66
CA ASP A 7 -1.71 12.57 15.38
C ASP A 7 -2.94 12.50 14.46
N LYS A 8 -3.14 13.51 13.63
CA LYS A 8 -4.28 13.53 12.71
C LYS A 8 -4.10 12.53 11.58
N ARG A 9 -2.86 12.31 11.13
CA ARG A 9 -2.59 11.27 10.14
C ARG A 9 -2.92 9.89 10.71
N LEU A 10 -2.52 9.63 11.96
CA LEU A 10 -2.85 8.36 12.62
C LEU A 10 -4.35 8.16 12.75
N GLN A 11 -5.08 9.20 13.18
CA GLN A 11 -6.53 9.15 13.31
C GLN A 11 -7.22 8.89 11.97
N SER A 12 -6.78 9.58 10.92
CA SER A 12 -7.32 9.40 9.58
C SER A 12 -7.07 7.99 9.07
N TRP A 13 -5.87 7.47 9.29
CA TRP A 13 -5.50 6.11 8.89
C TRP A 13 -6.32 5.07 9.66
N GLN A 14 -6.52 5.28 10.96
CA GLN A 14 -7.37 4.40 11.77
C GLN A 14 -8.81 4.40 11.26
N SER A 15 -9.34 5.58 10.94
CA SER A 15 -10.69 5.69 10.37
C SER A 15 -10.80 4.95 9.05
N LEU A 16 -9.79 5.04 8.20
CA LEU A 16 -9.76 4.29 6.94
C LEU A 16 -9.87 2.79 7.19
N ARG A 17 -9.08 2.26 8.13
CA ARG A 17 -9.10 0.84 8.45
C ARG A 17 -10.45 0.39 9.02
N HIS A 18 -11.06 1.22 9.86
CA HIS A 18 -12.39 0.93 10.39
C HIS A 18 -13.43 0.85 9.28
N ARG A 19 -13.41 1.81 8.35
CA ARG A 19 -14.35 1.79 7.21
C ARG A 19 -14.17 0.56 6.34
N CYS A 20 -12.93 0.12 6.17
CA CYS A 20 -12.59 -0.97 5.27
C CYS A 20 -12.76 -2.36 5.87
N ALA A 21 -13.03 -2.45 7.18
CA ALA A 21 -13.08 -3.75 7.85
C ALA A 21 -14.14 -4.68 7.24
N ASP A 22 -15.29 -4.14 6.87
CA ASP A 22 -16.44 -4.93 6.40
C ASP A 22 -16.87 -4.63 4.97
N LEU A 23 -16.14 -3.78 4.26
CA LEU A 23 -16.49 -3.43 2.89
C LEU A 23 -16.15 -4.57 1.92
N HIS A 24 -16.87 -4.63 0.79
CA HIS A 24 -16.52 -5.51 -0.32
C HIS A 24 -15.07 -5.24 -0.75
N ILE A 25 -14.39 -6.29 -1.21
CA ILE A 25 -12.96 -6.21 -1.54
C ILE A 25 -12.64 -5.05 -2.49
N GLN A 26 -13.42 -4.88 -3.54
CA GLN A 26 -13.14 -3.83 -4.52
C GLN A 26 -13.28 -2.43 -3.91
N GLN A 27 -14.29 -2.21 -3.08
CA GLN A 27 -14.47 -0.94 -2.39
C GLN A 27 -13.36 -0.69 -1.38
N THR A 28 -12.96 -1.74 -0.64
CA THR A 28 -11.85 -1.67 0.31
C THR A 28 -10.58 -1.23 -0.38
N LEU A 29 -10.20 -1.91 -1.45
CA LEU A 29 -8.96 -1.63 -2.17
C LEU A 29 -8.99 -0.25 -2.81
N SER A 30 -10.14 0.16 -3.34
CA SER A 30 -10.30 1.48 -3.94
C SER A 30 -10.08 2.58 -2.89
N GLN A 31 -10.64 2.43 -1.69
CA GLN A 31 -10.48 3.42 -0.63
C GLN A 31 -9.04 3.48 -0.11
N ILE A 32 -8.39 2.32 0.06
CA ILE A 32 -6.99 2.28 0.49
C ILE A 32 -6.10 2.96 -0.53
N ASN A 33 -6.28 2.63 -1.80
CA ASN A 33 -5.49 3.21 -2.89
C ASN A 33 -5.66 4.73 -2.95
N ALA A 34 -6.90 5.21 -2.92
CA ALA A 34 -7.19 6.63 -2.98
C ALA A 34 -6.60 7.39 -1.78
N TRP A 35 -6.69 6.82 -0.58
CA TRP A 35 -6.17 7.48 0.62
C TRP A 35 -4.68 7.71 0.52
N TRP A 36 -3.91 6.68 0.10
CA TRP A 36 -2.46 6.79 -0.01
C TRP A 36 -2.00 7.67 -1.16
N PHE A 37 -2.84 7.87 -2.18
CA PHE A 37 -2.53 8.81 -3.27
C PHE A 37 -2.65 10.29 -2.85
N HIS A 38 -3.20 10.58 -1.67
CA HIS A 38 -3.20 11.95 -1.14
C HIS A 38 -1.91 12.33 -0.42
N THR A 39 -0.96 11.39 -0.30
CA THR A 39 0.33 11.66 0.37
C THR A 39 1.14 12.71 -0.39
N PRO A 40 1.97 13.51 0.33
CA PRO A 40 2.84 14.47 -0.35
C PRO A 40 3.92 13.74 -1.15
N TRP A 41 4.11 14.14 -2.39
CA TRP A 41 5.03 13.46 -3.29
C TRP A 41 6.47 13.86 -3.03
N SER A 42 7.37 12.85 -3.07
CA SER A 42 8.80 13.05 -3.08
C SER A 42 9.39 12.16 -4.18
N ALA A 43 10.37 12.69 -4.90
CA ALA A 43 10.97 11.94 -6.00
C ALA A 43 11.67 10.67 -5.54
N TYR A 44 12.29 10.71 -4.36
CA TYR A 44 13.07 9.60 -3.85
C TYR A 44 13.13 9.65 -2.33
N TYR A 45 12.83 8.52 -1.68
CA TYR A 45 12.94 8.37 -0.25
C TYR A 45 13.53 7.01 0.12
N LEU A 46 12.98 5.92 -0.44
CA LEU A 46 13.42 4.57 -0.14
C LEU A 46 14.03 3.92 -1.38
N HIS A 47 14.98 3.03 -1.17
CA HIS A 47 15.58 2.25 -2.23
C HIS A 47 15.05 0.81 -2.19
N TRP A 48 14.75 0.26 -3.34
CA TRP A 48 14.09 -1.05 -3.46
C TRP A 48 14.93 -2.20 -2.90
N ASP A 49 16.26 -2.08 -2.90
CA ASP A 49 17.14 -3.15 -2.45
C ASP A 49 17.61 -2.97 -1.00
N ASP A 50 17.12 -1.96 -0.29
CA ASP A 50 17.53 -1.67 1.08
C ASP A 50 16.35 -1.89 2.05
N ILE A 51 15.83 -3.11 2.04
CA ILE A 51 14.62 -3.46 2.80
C ILE A 51 14.80 -3.20 4.29
N GLU A 52 16.00 -3.39 4.82
CA GLU A 52 16.27 -3.19 6.25
C GLU A 52 16.08 -1.75 6.71
N SER A 53 16.19 -0.79 5.77
CA SER A 53 15.99 0.63 6.06
C SER A 53 14.55 1.08 5.90
N TRP A 54 13.66 0.20 5.41
CA TRP A 54 12.28 0.59 5.18
C TRP A 54 11.57 0.85 6.52
N PRO A 55 10.79 1.94 6.60
CA PRO A 55 10.13 2.30 7.87
C PRO A 55 8.99 1.34 8.20
N ASP A 56 8.68 1.20 9.49
CA ASP A 56 7.45 0.58 9.92
C ASP A 56 6.27 1.54 9.67
N PRO A 57 5.00 1.11 9.87
CA PRO A 57 3.85 1.97 9.55
C PRO A 57 3.85 3.30 10.31
N TRP A 58 4.22 3.28 11.58
CA TRP A 58 4.23 4.50 12.39
C TRP A 58 5.32 5.45 11.97
N GLN A 59 6.50 4.92 11.68
CA GLN A 59 7.62 5.73 11.20
C GLN A 59 7.28 6.36 9.85
N LEU A 60 6.62 5.61 8.97
CA LEU A 60 6.22 6.09 7.65
C LEU A 60 5.31 7.32 7.77
N LEU A 61 4.29 7.25 8.65
CA LEU A 61 3.38 8.37 8.86
C LEU A 61 4.05 9.53 9.58
N SER A 62 5.01 9.24 10.47
CA SER A 62 5.75 10.27 11.20
C SER A 62 6.69 11.03 10.27
N ASP A 63 7.46 10.33 9.45
CA ASP A 63 8.41 10.95 8.51
C ASP A 63 7.69 11.76 7.44
N ASN A 64 6.52 11.31 7.02
CA ASN A 64 5.67 12.03 6.07
C ASN A 64 6.38 12.37 4.76
N ILE A 65 7.20 11.44 4.26
CA ILE A 65 7.94 11.54 3.01
C ILE A 65 7.55 10.33 2.16
N TYR A 66 7.05 10.58 0.94
CA TYR A 66 6.52 9.50 0.12
C TYR A 66 7.05 9.54 -1.30
N CYS A 67 7.76 8.50 -1.67
CA CYS A 67 8.01 8.13 -3.06
C CYS A 67 7.05 7.00 -3.44
N PRO A 68 7.01 6.55 -4.70
CA PRO A 68 6.11 5.44 -5.06
C PRO A 68 6.32 4.17 -4.23
N LEU A 69 7.57 3.86 -3.89
CA LEU A 69 7.87 2.69 -3.05
C LEU A 69 7.28 2.85 -1.64
N ALA A 70 7.47 4.01 -1.02
CA ALA A 70 6.93 4.29 0.31
C ALA A 70 5.41 4.23 0.33
N ARG A 71 4.77 4.76 -0.71
CA ARG A 71 3.31 4.69 -0.84
C ARG A 71 2.85 3.24 -0.97
N GLY A 72 3.56 2.43 -1.77
CA GLY A 72 3.26 1.01 -1.90
C GLY A 72 3.36 0.28 -0.57
N LEU A 73 4.38 0.59 0.24
CA LEU A 73 4.52 0.04 1.59
C LEU A 73 3.33 0.42 2.47
N GLY A 74 2.91 1.68 2.43
CA GLY A 74 1.75 2.13 3.20
C GLY A 74 0.49 1.35 2.84
N ILE A 75 0.28 1.11 1.57
CA ILE A 75 -0.84 0.31 1.08
C ILE A 75 -0.76 -1.12 1.65
N LEU A 76 0.42 -1.75 1.56
CA LEU A 76 0.62 -3.10 2.07
C LEU A 76 0.41 -3.18 3.58
N TYR A 77 0.94 -2.22 4.33
CA TYR A 77 0.75 -2.19 5.79
C TYR A 77 -0.72 -2.07 6.15
N THR A 78 -1.47 -1.24 5.43
CA THR A 78 -2.91 -1.09 5.65
C THR A 78 -3.63 -2.40 5.42
N ILE A 79 -3.34 -3.07 4.32
CA ILE A 79 -3.93 -4.37 3.98
C ILE A 79 -3.61 -5.41 5.06
N ALA A 80 -2.35 -5.47 5.49
CA ALA A 80 -1.93 -6.42 6.52
C ALA A 80 -2.67 -6.19 7.84
N MET A 81 -2.87 -4.94 8.22
CA MET A 81 -3.52 -4.60 9.49
C MET A 81 -5.03 -4.85 9.48
N LEU A 82 -5.64 -4.98 8.31
CA LEU A 82 -7.05 -5.37 8.23
C LEU A 82 -7.25 -6.85 8.59
N ASP A 83 -6.22 -7.68 8.43
CA ASP A 83 -6.24 -9.11 8.76
C ASP A 83 -7.45 -9.82 8.14
N ARG A 84 -7.74 -9.52 6.88
CA ARG A 84 -8.85 -10.12 6.14
C ARG A 84 -8.33 -11.26 5.28
N LEU A 85 -9.05 -12.39 5.28
CA LEU A 85 -8.67 -13.56 4.50
C LEU A 85 -8.61 -13.29 2.99
N ASP A 86 -9.49 -12.42 2.51
CA ASP A 86 -9.56 -12.10 1.08
C ASP A 86 -8.43 -11.18 0.60
N LEU A 87 -7.57 -10.69 1.51
CA LEU A 87 -6.48 -9.79 1.18
C LEU A 87 -5.10 -10.35 1.52
N GLN A 88 -5.00 -11.63 1.87
CA GLN A 88 -3.75 -12.18 2.39
C GLN A 88 -2.69 -12.45 1.35
N ASP A 89 -3.02 -12.42 0.08
CA ASP A 89 -2.06 -12.64 -1.00
C ASP A 89 -1.42 -11.36 -1.52
N ALA A 90 -1.64 -10.22 -0.86
CA ALA A 90 -1.10 -8.95 -1.31
C ALA A 90 0.42 -8.96 -1.34
N CYS A 91 0.99 -8.46 -2.42
CA CYS A 91 2.44 -8.35 -2.57
C CYS A 91 2.79 -7.12 -3.40
N MET A 92 4.04 -6.68 -3.32
CA MET A 92 4.52 -5.55 -4.11
C MET A 92 5.57 -6.04 -5.11
N ILE A 93 5.43 -5.56 -6.33
CA ILE A 93 6.35 -5.88 -7.42
C ILE A 93 6.94 -4.61 -8.01
N GLU A 94 8.08 -4.74 -8.69
CA GLU A 94 8.62 -3.69 -9.53
C GLU A 94 8.34 -4.05 -10.99
N HIS A 95 7.72 -3.10 -11.71
CA HIS A 95 7.40 -3.26 -13.12
C HIS A 95 7.65 -1.94 -13.83
N LEU A 96 8.64 -1.88 -14.71
CA LEU A 96 8.97 -0.70 -15.51
C LEU A 96 9.09 0.57 -14.65
N SER A 97 9.80 0.48 -13.51
CA SER A 97 10.01 1.56 -12.55
C SER A 97 8.81 1.89 -11.67
N ASP A 98 7.67 1.22 -11.85
CA ASP A 98 6.53 1.36 -10.96
C ASP A 98 6.61 0.33 -9.84
N ASN A 99 6.09 0.70 -8.67
CA ASN A 99 6.03 -0.17 -7.50
C ASN A 99 4.56 -0.56 -7.28
N LEU A 100 4.14 -1.63 -7.93
CA LEU A 100 2.74 -2.03 -7.96
C LEU A 100 2.40 -2.96 -6.81
N VAL A 101 1.21 -2.81 -6.25
CA VAL A 101 0.69 -3.72 -5.23
C VAL A 101 -0.38 -4.59 -5.88
N LEU A 102 -0.15 -5.91 -5.85
CA LEU A 102 -1.06 -6.89 -6.44
C LEU A 102 -1.90 -7.55 -5.35
N VAL A 103 -3.19 -7.70 -5.60
CA VAL A 103 -4.11 -8.36 -4.69
C VAL A 103 -5.00 -9.31 -5.50
N SER A 104 -5.35 -10.46 -4.91
CA SER A 104 -6.11 -11.52 -5.57
C SER A 104 -5.43 -11.96 -6.87
N GLY A 105 -4.15 -12.33 -6.74
CA GLY A 105 -3.32 -12.61 -7.89
C GLY A 105 -3.10 -11.33 -8.68
N GLU A 106 -3.49 -11.32 -9.94
CA GLU A 106 -3.31 -10.17 -10.80
C GLU A 106 -4.62 -9.41 -11.05
N LYS A 107 -5.67 -9.73 -10.29
CA LYS A 107 -6.99 -9.15 -10.53
C LYS A 107 -7.03 -7.66 -10.15
N TYR A 108 -6.38 -7.30 -9.04
CA TYR A 108 -6.34 -5.91 -8.58
C TYR A 108 -4.90 -5.42 -8.53
N ILE A 109 -4.68 -4.21 -9.01
CA ILE A 109 -3.37 -3.56 -9.04
C ILE A 109 -3.52 -2.17 -8.42
N LEU A 110 -2.82 -1.93 -7.31
CA LEU A 110 -2.83 -0.65 -6.62
C LEU A 110 -1.50 0.06 -6.83
N ASN A 111 -1.49 1.35 -6.52
CA ASN A 111 -0.28 2.20 -6.58
C ASN A 111 0.18 2.54 -7.98
N TRP A 112 -0.72 2.52 -8.97
CA TRP A 112 -0.40 2.97 -10.32
C TRP A 112 -1.32 4.10 -10.81
N ASP A 113 -2.54 4.16 -10.29
CA ASP A 113 -3.52 5.17 -10.65
C ASP A 113 -4.44 5.43 -9.46
N PRO A 114 -4.72 6.70 -9.10
CA PRO A 114 -5.54 6.98 -7.93
C PRO A 114 -6.98 6.48 -8.03
N ASP A 115 -7.50 6.29 -9.23
CA ASP A 115 -8.91 5.98 -9.44
C ASP A 115 -9.15 4.58 -10.00
N GLN A 116 -8.10 3.84 -10.36
CA GLN A 116 -8.25 2.53 -11.00
C GLN A 116 -7.43 1.48 -10.27
N ILE A 117 -8.08 0.36 -9.95
CA ILE A 117 -7.44 -0.75 -9.27
C ILE A 117 -7.66 -2.10 -9.99
N VAL A 118 -8.52 -2.14 -10.99
CA VAL A 118 -8.80 -3.39 -11.71
C VAL A 118 -7.80 -3.55 -12.85
N ASN A 119 -7.17 -4.73 -12.91
CA ASN A 119 -6.25 -5.05 -14.00
C ASN A 119 -7.05 -5.34 -15.27
N ILE A 120 -6.88 -4.49 -16.27
CA ILE A 120 -7.56 -4.66 -17.56
C ILE A 120 -6.66 -5.38 -18.56
N SER A 121 -5.37 -5.03 -18.61
CA SER A 121 -4.49 -5.55 -19.65
C SER A 121 -3.00 -5.48 -19.32
N LEU A 122 -2.63 -5.30 -18.05
CA LEU A 122 -1.22 -5.19 -17.69
C LEU A 122 -0.54 -6.54 -17.71
N ASP A 123 0.53 -6.65 -18.51
CA ASP A 123 1.38 -7.85 -18.53
C ASP A 123 2.53 -7.65 -17.54
N ILE A 124 2.52 -8.44 -16.47
CA ILE A 124 3.52 -8.37 -15.43
C ILE A 124 4.50 -9.55 -15.46
N SER A 125 4.56 -10.28 -16.58
CA SER A 125 5.40 -11.47 -16.69
C SER A 125 6.89 -11.18 -16.44
N ASN A 126 7.33 -9.95 -16.70
CA ASN A 126 8.72 -9.53 -16.50
C ASN A 126 8.93 -8.76 -15.18
N ALA A 127 7.94 -8.72 -14.32
CA ALA A 127 8.02 -7.97 -13.07
C ALA A 127 8.83 -8.75 -12.02
N CYS A 128 9.47 -8.00 -11.11
CA CYS A 128 10.25 -8.56 -10.00
C CYS A 128 9.47 -8.40 -8.70
N LEU A 129 9.37 -9.47 -7.92
CA LEU A 129 8.77 -9.42 -6.59
C LEU A 129 9.67 -8.61 -5.66
N LEU A 130 9.13 -7.59 -5.00
CA LEU A 130 9.85 -6.77 -4.04
C LEU A 130 9.55 -7.16 -2.60
N TYR A 131 8.28 -7.42 -2.30
CA TYR A 131 7.87 -7.59 -0.92
C TYR A 131 6.53 -8.30 -0.84
N THR A 132 6.43 -9.26 0.08
CA THR A 132 5.17 -9.93 0.39
C THR A 132 4.64 -9.36 1.70
N SER A 133 3.35 -9.01 1.72
CA SER A 133 2.73 -8.45 2.92
C SER A 133 2.87 -9.43 4.08
N PRO A 134 3.40 -8.97 5.24
CA PRO A 134 3.50 -9.84 6.40
C PRO A 134 2.11 -10.12 6.96
N SER A 135 1.86 -11.40 7.30
CA SER A 135 0.66 -11.74 8.04
C SER A 135 0.79 -11.23 9.46
N PRO A 136 -0.25 -10.62 10.05
CA PRO A 136 -0.21 -10.24 11.46
C PRO A 136 0.07 -11.41 12.41
N ARG A 137 -0.12 -12.65 11.93
CA ARG A 137 0.12 -13.85 12.72
C ARG A 137 1.55 -14.36 12.62
N ASP A 138 2.32 -13.84 11.65
CA ASP A 138 3.67 -14.32 11.38
C ASP A 138 4.69 -13.36 11.98
N GLY A 139 5.27 -13.75 13.10
CA GLY A 139 6.39 -13.03 13.69
C GLY A 139 6.05 -11.80 14.49
N LEU A 140 4.84 -11.66 14.88
CA LEU A 140 4.44 -10.55 15.77
C LEU A 140 4.07 -11.04 17.15
#